data_9ba9b4250563d4b649bf5f9499bfc44a
#
_entry.id   9ba9b4250563d4b649bf5f9499bfc44a
#
_cell.length_a   1.000
_cell.length_b   1.000
_cell.length_c   1.000
_cell.angle_alpha   90.00
_cell.angle_beta   90.00
_cell.angle_gamma   90.00
#
_symmetry.space_group_name_H-M   'P 1'
#
loop_
_entity.id
_entity.type
_entity.pdbx_description
1 polymer ?
#
loop_
_entity_poly.entity_id
_entity_poly.type
_entity_poly.pdbx_seq_one_letter_code
_entity_poly.pdbx_strand_id
1 'polypeptide(L)'
;MGWFRKTSARDSEKAKLNVMEGMWVKCPFCRGIVYRKEVDKIQKLCPKCEYHFPLSVQERIDCLLDSESFHEWETDLAAADPLIFVDTQPYAHRLKTYQDKTGRRDAMVIGEGLIKGKPLVIGIFDFRFMGGSMGSVVGEKICRAVDRALKSKHPFLLVATSGGARMQEGTLSLMQMAKTATAVARLHEARLPFLSLLTDPTFGGVTASIAMLGDIILAEPKALIGFAGPRVTVSYTHLTLPTNREV
;
A
#
# COMPACT_ATOMS: atom_id res chain seq x y z
N MET A 1 -62.12 41.25 -11.11
CA MET A 1 -61.93 39.87 -11.64
C MET A 1 -60.46 39.49 -11.57
N GLY A 2 -60.12 38.66 -10.66
CA GLY A 2 -58.75 38.23 -10.49
C GLY A 2 -58.73 36.93 -9.73
N TRP A 3 -58.80 35.84 -10.44
CA TRP A 3 -58.75 34.48 -9.89
C TRP A 3 -57.41 33.84 -10.27
N PHE A 4 -56.59 33.67 -9.31
CA PHE A 4 -55.60 32.59 -9.17
C PHE A 4 -54.72 32.88 -7.94
N ARG A 5 -55.17 32.47 -6.75
CA ARG A 5 -54.29 32.27 -5.59
C ARG A 5 -53.57 30.94 -5.81
N LYS A 6 -52.27 31.00 -6.06
CA LYS A 6 -51.41 29.83 -5.92
C LYS A 6 -51.33 29.43 -4.44
N THR A 7 -51.90 28.30 -4.12
CA THR A 7 -51.68 27.62 -2.85
C THR A 7 -50.23 27.20 -2.79
N SER A 8 -49.51 27.75 -1.81
CA SER A 8 -48.14 27.31 -1.48
C SER A 8 -48.17 25.82 -1.12
N ALA A 9 -47.43 25.03 -1.88
CA ALA A 9 -47.18 23.66 -1.53
C ALA A 9 -46.50 23.65 -0.15
N ARG A 10 -47.06 22.91 0.77
CA ARG A 10 -46.49 22.60 2.06
C ARG A 10 -45.13 21.97 1.80
N ASP A 11 -44.07 22.65 2.25
CA ASP A 11 -42.76 22.06 2.42
C ASP A 11 -42.90 20.86 3.35
N SER A 12 -42.90 19.67 2.77
CA SER A 12 -42.67 18.47 3.51
C SER A 12 -41.20 18.54 3.95
N GLU A 13 -40.95 18.93 5.18
CA GLU A 13 -39.70 18.69 5.84
C GLU A 13 -39.36 17.20 5.74
N LYS A 14 -38.62 16.86 4.69
CA LYS A 14 -37.89 15.59 4.68
C LYS A 14 -36.93 15.70 5.85
N ALA A 15 -37.26 15.04 6.95
CA ALA A 15 -36.36 14.81 8.05
C ALA A 15 -35.06 14.29 7.42
N LYS A 16 -34.03 15.12 7.34
CA LYS A 16 -32.67 14.69 7.02
C LYS A 16 -32.30 13.74 8.12
N LEU A 17 -32.40 12.43 7.84
CA LEU A 17 -31.79 11.41 8.65
C LEU A 17 -30.35 11.87 8.87
N ASN A 18 -30.02 12.25 10.09
CA ASN A 18 -28.69 12.65 10.49
C ASN A 18 -27.83 11.37 10.49
N VAL A 19 -27.46 10.92 9.28
CA VAL A 19 -26.57 9.80 9.08
C VAL A 19 -25.22 10.28 9.62
N MET A 20 -24.84 9.80 10.80
CA MET A 20 -23.56 10.15 11.39
C MET A 20 -22.46 9.89 10.35
N GLU A 21 -21.81 10.96 9.92
CA GLU A 21 -20.72 10.88 8.93
C GLU A 21 -19.69 9.87 9.37
N GLY A 22 -19.32 8.95 8.48
CA GLY A 22 -18.32 7.91 8.75
C GLY A 22 -18.84 6.53 9.16
N MET A 23 -20.16 6.35 9.41
CA MET A 23 -20.71 5.02 9.75
C MET A 23 -20.84 4.08 8.55
N TRP A 24 -20.92 4.63 7.36
CA TRP A 24 -21.09 3.87 6.11
C TRP A 24 -19.90 4.09 5.19
N VAL A 25 -19.46 3.03 4.54
CA VAL A 25 -18.38 3.06 3.56
C VAL A 25 -18.85 2.40 2.26
N LYS A 26 -18.48 3.01 1.13
CA LYS A 26 -18.74 2.45 -0.18
C LYS A 26 -17.58 1.56 -0.59
N CYS A 27 -17.84 0.30 -0.87
CA CYS A 27 -16.82 -0.61 -1.36
C CYS A 27 -16.36 -0.16 -2.77
N PRO A 28 -15.05 0.02 -3.01
CA PRO A 28 -14.54 0.45 -4.31
C PRO A 28 -14.74 -0.62 -5.39
N PHE A 29 -14.80 -1.89 -5.02
CA PHE A 29 -14.94 -3.01 -5.94
C PHE A 29 -16.41 -3.24 -6.33
N CYS A 30 -17.29 -3.64 -5.40
CA CYS A 30 -18.69 -3.94 -5.70
C CYS A 30 -19.61 -2.71 -5.66
N ARG A 31 -19.07 -1.54 -5.29
CA ARG A 31 -19.82 -0.26 -5.12
C ARG A 31 -20.96 -0.31 -4.11
N GLY A 32 -21.14 -1.42 -3.40
CA GLY A 32 -22.11 -1.57 -2.32
C GLY A 32 -21.78 -0.69 -1.12
N ILE A 33 -22.82 -0.11 -0.53
CA ILE A 33 -22.70 0.59 0.75
C ILE A 33 -22.77 -0.47 1.85
N VAL A 34 -21.80 -0.42 2.76
CA VAL A 34 -21.63 -1.36 3.88
C VAL A 34 -21.40 -0.59 5.18
N TYR A 35 -21.76 -1.19 6.31
CA TYR A 35 -21.59 -0.58 7.61
C TYR A 35 -20.13 -0.71 8.09
N ARG A 36 -19.50 0.40 8.44
CA ARG A 36 -18.07 0.44 8.78
C ARG A 36 -17.71 -0.50 9.93
N LYS A 37 -18.52 -0.54 10.98
CA LYS A 37 -18.27 -1.43 12.12
C LYS A 37 -18.33 -2.92 11.76
N GLU A 38 -19.14 -3.29 10.76
CA GLU A 38 -19.18 -4.66 10.25
C GLU A 38 -17.90 -5.00 9.50
N VAL A 39 -17.45 -4.09 8.62
CA VAL A 39 -16.16 -4.20 7.93
C VAL A 39 -15.01 -4.33 8.92
N ASP A 40 -14.99 -3.52 9.99
CA ASP A 40 -13.95 -3.55 11.01
C ASP A 40 -13.94 -4.88 11.79
N LYS A 41 -15.11 -5.45 12.09
CA LYS A 41 -15.24 -6.74 12.78
C LYS A 41 -14.68 -7.92 12.00
N ILE A 42 -14.76 -7.88 10.67
CA ILE A 42 -14.29 -8.94 9.76
C ILE A 42 -12.95 -8.58 9.11
N GLN A 43 -12.07 -7.90 9.86
CA GLN A 43 -10.70 -7.59 9.43
C GLN A 43 -10.63 -6.80 8.11
N LYS A 44 -11.49 -5.78 7.97
CA LYS A 44 -11.53 -4.91 6.78
C LYS A 44 -11.95 -5.62 5.48
N LEU A 45 -12.66 -6.71 5.57
CA LEU A 45 -13.30 -7.34 4.41
C LEU A 45 -14.63 -6.69 4.08
N CYS A 46 -14.97 -6.63 2.80
CA CYS A 46 -16.32 -6.24 2.38
C CYS A 46 -17.28 -7.43 2.60
N PRO A 47 -18.37 -7.29 3.40
CA PRO A 47 -19.29 -8.40 3.66
C PRO A 47 -20.06 -8.86 2.41
N LYS A 48 -20.06 -8.03 1.32
CA LYS A 48 -20.78 -8.34 0.08
C LYS A 48 -19.92 -9.04 -0.97
N CYS A 49 -18.61 -8.79 -1.00
CA CYS A 49 -17.77 -9.25 -2.09
C CYS A 49 -16.36 -9.68 -1.66
N GLU A 50 -16.05 -9.66 -0.37
CA GLU A 50 -14.76 -10.07 0.18
C GLU A 50 -13.55 -9.25 -0.30
N TYR A 51 -13.79 -8.04 -0.84
CA TYR A 51 -12.71 -7.11 -1.16
C TYR A 51 -12.05 -6.65 0.15
N HIS A 52 -10.71 -6.69 0.21
CA HIS A 52 -9.95 -6.14 1.32
C HIS A 52 -9.85 -4.62 1.21
N PHE A 53 -10.39 -3.91 2.18
CA PHE A 53 -10.12 -2.48 2.31
C PHE A 53 -8.67 -2.26 2.74
N PRO A 54 -8.05 -1.13 2.33
CA PRO A 54 -6.70 -0.80 2.74
C PRO A 54 -6.56 -0.77 4.27
N LEU A 55 -5.53 -1.45 4.76
CA LEU A 55 -5.12 -1.43 6.16
C LEU A 55 -3.96 -0.43 6.35
N SER A 56 -3.98 0.31 7.45
CA SER A 56 -2.81 1.05 7.91
C SER A 56 -1.72 0.08 8.38
N VAL A 57 -0.49 0.59 8.53
CA VAL A 57 0.63 -0.22 9.05
C VAL A 57 0.29 -0.82 10.42
N GLN A 58 -0.32 -0.03 11.32
CA GLN A 58 -0.69 -0.52 12.64
C GLN A 58 -1.76 -1.61 12.59
N GLU A 59 -2.84 -1.40 11.82
CA GLU A 59 -3.86 -2.43 11.64
C GLU A 59 -3.30 -3.71 11.02
N ARG A 60 -2.28 -3.59 10.16
CA ARG A 60 -1.59 -4.74 9.57
C ARG A 60 -0.76 -5.50 10.61
N ILE A 61 -0.06 -4.78 11.48
CA ILE A 61 0.67 -5.35 12.61
C ILE A 61 -0.30 -6.10 13.54
N ASP A 62 -1.38 -5.44 13.95
CA ASP A 62 -2.38 -6.01 14.85
C ASP A 62 -3.08 -7.25 14.27
N CYS A 63 -3.21 -7.30 12.91
CA CYS A 63 -3.83 -8.42 12.21
C CYS A 63 -2.90 -9.64 12.07
N LEU A 64 -1.59 -9.41 11.86
CA LEU A 64 -0.64 -10.46 11.50
C LEU A 64 0.15 -10.97 12.69
N LEU A 65 0.51 -10.10 13.64
CA LEU A 65 1.41 -10.43 14.72
C LEU A 65 0.68 -10.67 16.04
N ASP A 66 1.32 -11.41 16.91
CA ASP A 66 0.85 -11.61 18.28
C ASP A 66 0.86 -10.26 19.01
N SER A 67 -0.12 -10.06 19.92
CA SER A 67 -0.27 -8.82 20.65
C SER A 67 1.03 -8.42 21.36
N GLU A 68 1.39 -7.13 21.24
CA GLU A 68 2.57 -6.51 21.86
C GLU A 68 3.93 -7.13 21.48
N SER A 69 3.98 -8.00 20.46
CA SER A 69 5.22 -8.65 20.03
C SER A 69 6.05 -7.82 19.06
N PHE A 70 5.49 -6.76 18.46
CA PHE A 70 6.16 -6.01 17.42
C PHE A 70 7.20 -5.03 17.97
N HIS A 71 8.41 -5.08 17.40
CA HIS A 71 9.52 -4.19 17.70
C HIS A 71 10.02 -3.51 16.44
N GLU A 72 9.73 -2.20 16.30
CA GLU A 72 10.14 -1.41 15.11
C GLU A 72 11.61 -1.02 15.18
N TRP A 73 12.32 -1.03 14.03
CA TRP A 73 13.70 -0.59 13.88
C TRP A 73 13.82 0.52 12.85
N GLU A 74 14.97 1.21 12.88
CA GLU A 74 15.37 2.17 11.85
C GLU A 74 14.31 3.26 11.61
N THR A 75 13.73 3.75 12.68
CA THR A 75 12.67 4.76 12.64
C THR A 75 13.14 6.11 12.11
N ASP A 76 14.46 6.40 12.23
CA ASP A 76 15.04 7.71 11.90
C ASP A 76 15.52 7.83 10.45
N LEU A 77 15.58 6.72 9.71
CA LEU A 77 15.98 6.74 8.30
C LEU A 77 15.01 7.57 7.47
N ALA A 78 15.54 8.63 6.86
CA ALA A 78 14.80 9.53 6.00
C ALA A 78 15.49 9.71 4.65
N ALA A 79 14.70 9.94 3.59
CA ALA A 79 15.22 10.22 2.27
C ALA A 79 15.92 11.58 2.25
N ALA A 80 17.07 11.64 1.56
CA ALA A 80 17.69 12.86 1.11
C ALA A 80 17.24 13.18 -0.33
N ASP A 81 17.43 14.44 -0.75
CA ASP A 81 17.17 14.87 -2.13
C ASP A 81 18.50 15.24 -2.82
N PRO A 82 19.33 14.24 -3.19
CA PRO A 82 20.62 14.51 -3.83
C PRO A 82 20.49 15.06 -5.25
N LEU A 83 19.31 14.91 -5.87
CA LEU A 83 19.05 15.38 -7.24
C LEU A 83 18.44 16.77 -7.28
N ILE A 84 18.08 17.33 -6.13
CA ILE A 84 17.35 18.61 -6.02
C ILE A 84 16.14 18.59 -6.98
N PHE A 85 15.38 17.50 -6.93
CA PHE A 85 14.32 17.22 -7.89
C PHE A 85 13.12 18.18 -7.69
N VAL A 86 12.65 18.73 -8.82
CA VAL A 86 11.48 19.61 -8.85
C VAL A 86 10.57 19.17 -10.01
N ASP A 87 9.32 18.87 -9.69
CA ASP A 87 8.22 18.75 -10.65
C ASP A 87 7.23 19.92 -10.44
N THR A 88 6.03 19.66 -9.96
CA THR A 88 5.08 20.72 -9.55
C THR A 88 5.49 21.39 -8.24
N GLN A 89 6.37 20.76 -7.46
CA GLN A 89 6.96 21.27 -6.21
C GLN A 89 8.28 20.54 -5.92
N PRO A 90 9.18 21.14 -5.11
CA PRO A 90 10.44 20.52 -4.70
C PRO A 90 10.19 19.19 -3.94
N TYR A 91 11.00 18.18 -4.23
CA TYR A 91 10.89 16.86 -3.58
C TYR A 91 11.07 16.96 -2.06
N ALA A 92 12.02 17.77 -1.59
CA ALA A 92 12.22 18.00 -0.15
C ALA A 92 10.95 18.54 0.55
N HIS A 93 10.21 19.45 -0.10
CA HIS A 93 8.93 19.93 0.42
C HIS A 93 7.86 18.85 0.43
N ARG A 94 7.82 18.03 -0.63
CA ARG A 94 6.90 16.88 -0.71
C ARG A 94 7.18 15.87 0.39
N LEU A 95 8.45 15.52 0.64
CA LEU A 95 8.86 14.62 1.73
C LEU A 95 8.34 15.13 3.07
N LYS A 96 8.60 16.40 3.39
CA LYS A 96 8.13 17.02 4.64
C LYS A 96 6.61 16.92 4.79
N THR A 97 5.87 17.25 3.72
CA THR A 97 4.40 17.17 3.72
C THR A 97 3.90 15.77 4.05
N TYR A 98 4.52 14.73 3.47
CA TYR A 98 4.11 13.35 3.74
C TYR A 98 4.57 12.87 5.11
N GLN A 99 5.74 13.30 5.60
CA GLN A 99 6.20 13.04 6.97
C GLN A 99 5.23 13.62 8.00
N ASP A 100 4.82 14.87 7.83
CA ASP A 100 3.86 15.54 8.73
C ASP A 100 2.48 14.84 8.69
N LYS A 101 2.03 14.43 7.49
CA LYS A 101 0.74 13.77 7.28
C LYS A 101 0.67 12.35 7.85
N THR A 102 1.76 11.59 7.76
CA THR A 102 1.77 10.17 8.10
C THR A 102 2.41 9.87 9.45
N GLY A 103 3.19 10.82 9.99
CA GLY A 103 4.04 10.61 11.17
C GLY A 103 5.21 9.65 10.92
N ARG A 104 5.51 9.34 9.64
CA ARG A 104 6.56 8.40 9.22
C ARG A 104 7.66 9.12 8.46
N ARG A 105 8.90 8.65 8.57
CA ARG A 105 10.04 9.21 7.83
C ARG A 105 10.05 8.82 6.35
N ASP A 106 9.56 7.61 6.04
CA ASP A 106 9.44 7.10 4.66
C ASP A 106 8.35 6.01 4.55
N ALA A 107 8.17 5.45 3.35
CA ALA A 107 7.10 4.54 2.96
C ALA A 107 7.27 3.10 3.48
N MET A 108 8.19 2.83 4.42
CA MET A 108 8.43 1.48 4.93
C MET A 108 8.65 1.46 6.44
N VAL A 109 8.04 0.47 7.08
CA VAL A 109 8.28 0.09 8.47
C VAL A 109 8.92 -1.28 8.47
N ILE A 110 9.98 -1.46 9.27
CA ILE A 110 10.64 -2.75 9.48
C ILE A 110 10.77 -3.05 10.96
N GLY A 111 10.69 -4.32 11.30
CA GLY A 111 10.80 -4.76 12.68
C GLY A 111 10.82 -6.28 12.81
N GLU A 112 10.75 -6.75 14.04
CA GLU A 112 10.53 -8.16 14.37
C GLU A 112 9.24 -8.32 15.17
N GLY A 113 8.68 -9.53 15.14
CA GLY A 113 7.50 -9.87 15.91
C GLY A 113 7.28 -11.37 15.95
N LEU A 114 6.17 -11.77 16.53
CA LEU A 114 5.79 -13.17 16.63
C LEU A 114 4.49 -13.42 15.84
N ILE A 115 4.41 -14.56 15.18
CA ILE A 115 3.14 -15.11 14.66
C ILE A 115 2.93 -16.48 15.32
N LYS A 116 1.89 -16.60 16.15
CA LYS A 116 1.63 -17.80 16.94
C LYS A 116 2.86 -18.30 17.71
N GLY A 117 3.56 -17.36 18.36
CA GLY A 117 4.78 -17.62 19.13
C GLY A 117 6.04 -17.87 18.31
N LYS A 118 5.98 -17.84 16.97
CA LYS A 118 7.14 -18.04 16.09
C LYS A 118 7.74 -16.72 15.66
N PRO A 119 9.04 -16.48 15.88
CA PRO A 119 9.67 -15.21 15.54
C PRO A 119 9.87 -15.06 14.04
N LEU A 120 9.72 -13.80 13.55
CA LEU A 120 10.01 -13.42 12.18
C LEU A 120 10.48 -11.97 12.12
N VAL A 121 11.16 -11.64 11.03
CA VAL A 121 11.41 -10.26 10.61
C VAL A 121 10.32 -9.85 9.63
N ILE A 122 9.80 -8.63 9.77
CA ILE A 122 8.72 -8.13 8.93
C ILE A 122 9.06 -6.76 8.35
N GLY A 123 8.71 -6.56 7.08
CA GLY A 123 8.72 -5.27 6.39
C GLY A 123 7.34 -4.95 5.86
N ILE A 124 6.81 -3.77 6.17
CA ILE A 124 5.46 -3.34 5.77
C ILE A 124 5.56 -2.02 5.03
N PHE A 125 5.08 -1.98 3.79
CA PHE A 125 4.93 -0.73 3.04
C PHE A 125 3.77 0.11 3.60
N ASP A 126 3.96 1.42 3.68
CA ASP A 126 2.88 2.38 3.96
C ASP A 126 2.46 3.11 2.69
N PHE A 127 1.33 2.71 2.11
CA PHE A 127 0.80 3.33 0.89
C PHE A 127 0.43 4.80 1.08
N ARG A 128 0.17 5.24 2.31
CA ARG A 128 -0.16 6.63 2.62
C ARG A 128 1.03 7.56 2.41
N PHE A 129 2.27 7.04 2.48
CA PHE A 129 3.48 7.78 2.20
C PHE A 129 3.82 7.68 0.71
N MET A 130 3.52 8.71 -0.06
CA MET A 130 3.81 8.81 -1.50
C MET A 130 3.41 7.58 -2.33
N GLY A 131 2.23 6.98 -2.02
CA GLY A 131 1.76 5.78 -2.71
C GLY A 131 2.60 4.53 -2.46
N GLY A 132 3.29 4.43 -1.32
CA GLY A 132 4.17 3.30 -1.02
C GLY A 132 5.34 3.17 -1.99
N SER A 133 5.77 4.26 -2.65
CA SER A 133 6.81 4.21 -3.68
C SER A 133 8.18 3.84 -3.10
N MET A 134 8.87 2.93 -3.81
CA MET A 134 10.19 2.46 -3.41
C MET A 134 11.27 3.48 -3.80
N GLY A 135 11.81 4.16 -2.80
CA GLY A 135 13.00 5.02 -2.89
C GLY A 135 14.18 4.40 -2.17
N SER A 136 15.26 5.17 -2.04
CA SER A 136 16.53 4.77 -1.42
C SER A 136 16.34 4.24 0.01
N VAL A 137 15.51 4.90 0.82
CA VAL A 137 15.23 4.49 2.20
C VAL A 137 14.49 3.17 2.25
N VAL A 138 13.50 2.95 1.39
CA VAL A 138 12.76 1.68 1.33
C VAL A 138 13.70 0.54 0.99
N GLY A 139 14.55 0.71 -0.05
CA GLY A 139 15.54 -0.30 -0.42
C GLY A 139 16.55 -0.58 0.69
N GLU A 140 17.01 0.46 1.39
CA GLU A 140 17.92 0.32 2.53
C GLU A 140 17.27 -0.43 3.69
N LYS A 141 16.04 -0.07 4.06
CA LYS A 141 15.29 -0.77 5.12
C LYS A 141 15.08 -2.24 4.79
N ILE A 142 14.77 -2.58 3.54
CA ILE A 142 14.65 -3.98 3.11
C ILE A 142 15.98 -4.71 3.32
N CYS A 143 17.11 -4.13 2.90
CA CYS A 143 18.42 -4.75 3.09
C CYS A 143 18.74 -4.97 4.56
N ARG A 144 18.49 -3.99 5.42
CA ARG A 144 18.70 -4.11 6.88
C ARG A 144 17.77 -5.16 7.51
N ALA A 145 16.52 -5.27 7.04
CA ALA A 145 15.61 -6.32 7.47
C ALA A 145 16.14 -7.71 7.09
N VAL A 146 16.64 -7.87 5.87
CA VAL A 146 17.28 -9.11 5.42
C VAL A 146 18.54 -9.43 6.25
N ASP A 147 19.41 -8.44 6.48
CA ASP A 147 20.60 -8.63 7.32
C ASP A 147 20.23 -9.07 8.74
N ARG A 148 19.14 -8.53 9.28
CA ARG A 148 18.64 -8.95 10.59
C ARG A 148 18.10 -10.38 10.55
N ALA A 149 17.31 -10.71 9.52
CA ALA A 149 16.79 -12.07 9.32
C ALA A 149 17.92 -13.11 9.24
N LEU A 150 19.00 -12.81 8.51
CA LEU A 150 20.18 -13.64 8.41
C LEU A 150 20.88 -13.84 9.76
N LYS A 151 21.06 -12.75 10.53
CA LYS A 151 21.72 -12.79 11.85
C LYS A 151 20.89 -13.58 12.88
N SER A 152 19.58 -13.37 12.92
CA SER A 152 18.67 -14.04 13.85
C SER A 152 18.25 -15.43 13.39
N LYS A 153 18.50 -15.79 12.13
CA LYS A 153 18.00 -17.02 11.46
C LYS A 153 16.48 -17.11 11.47
N HIS A 154 15.81 -15.98 11.32
CA HIS A 154 14.36 -15.90 11.26
C HIS A 154 13.88 -15.71 9.82
N PRO A 155 12.67 -16.19 9.46
CA PRO A 155 12.08 -15.91 8.16
C PRO A 155 11.82 -14.41 7.99
N PHE A 156 11.78 -13.95 6.73
CA PHE A 156 11.41 -12.58 6.38
C PHE A 156 10.03 -12.55 5.74
N LEU A 157 9.14 -11.73 6.25
CA LEU A 157 7.83 -11.44 5.66
C LEU A 157 7.79 -10.01 5.14
N LEU A 158 7.48 -9.84 3.86
CA LEU A 158 7.23 -8.55 3.25
C LEU A 158 5.73 -8.37 2.99
N VAL A 159 5.14 -7.30 3.50
CA VAL A 159 3.79 -6.86 3.14
C VAL A 159 3.93 -5.73 2.12
N ALA A 160 3.64 -6.03 0.86
CA ALA A 160 3.85 -5.12 -0.26
C ALA A 160 2.55 -4.39 -0.63
N THR A 161 2.63 -3.06 -0.64
CA THR A 161 1.62 -2.17 -1.25
C THR A 161 2.35 -0.97 -1.85
N SER A 162 2.29 -0.80 -3.17
CA SER A 162 3.13 0.22 -3.82
C SER A 162 2.63 0.60 -5.20
N GLY A 163 2.77 1.89 -5.53
CA GLY A 163 2.66 2.39 -6.90
C GLY A 163 3.89 2.11 -7.77
N GLY A 164 5.02 1.65 -7.19
CA GLY A 164 6.25 1.34 -7.91
C GLY A 164 7.48 2.12 -7.44
N ALA A 165 8.46 2.32 -8.34
CA ALA A 165 9.68 3.08 -8.04
C ALA A 165 9.38 4.58 -7.83
N ARG A 166 10.12 5.22 -6.93
CA ARG A 166 9.94 6.64 -6.58
C ARG A 166 10.55 7.53 -7.67
N MET A 167 9.69 8.14 -8.48
CA MET A 167 10.09 8.97 -9.62
C MET A 167 11.04 10.11 -9.22
N GLN A 168 10.80 10.74 -8.06
CA GLN A 168 11.57 11.88 -7.59
C GLN A 168 13.03 11.54 -7.26
N GLU A 169 13.36 10.27 -7.05
CA GLU A 169 14.73 9.81 -6.84
C GLU A 169 15.38 9.28 -8.13
N GLY A 170 14.71 9.38 -9.27
CA GLY A 170 15.26 9.04 -10.58
C GLY A 170 15.87 7.64 -10.62
N THR A 171 17.08 7.53 -11.17
CA THR A 171 17.83 6.26 -11.28
C THR A 171 18.11 5.62 -9.93
N LEU A 172 18.26 6.40 -8.85
CA LEU A 172 18.49 5.85 -7.51
C LEU A 172 17.36 4.92 -7.07
N SER A 173 16.10 5.27 -7.39
CA SER A 173 14.96 4.40 -7.08
C SER A 173 14.96 3.11 -7.91
N LEU A 174 15.40 3.15 -9.16
CA LEU A 174 15.53 1.95 -10.00
C LEU A 174 16.63 1.02 -9.50
N MET A 175 17.75 1.56 -9.00
CA MET A 175 18.83 0.78 -8.42
C MET A 175 18.41 0.02 -7.15
N GLN A 176 17.34 0.46 -6.47
CA GLN A 176 16.81 -0.29 -5.33
C GLN A 176 16.25 -1.66 -5.74
N MET A 177 15.77 -1.82 -6.97
CA MET A 177 15.31 -3.11 -7.48
C MET A 177 16.45 -4.14 -7.46
N ALA A 178 17.61 -3.79 -8.02
CA ALA A 178 18.80 -4.67 -8.00
C ALA A 178 19.31 -4.89 -6.57
N LYS A 179 19.36 -3.83 -5.74
CA LYS A 179 19.83 -3.89 -4.36
C LYS A 179 18.97 -4.86 -3.53
N THR A 180 17.65 -4.76 -3.60
CA THR A 180 16.74 -5.64 -2.84
C THR A 180 16.75 -7.07 -3.37
N ALA A 181 16.86 -7.28 -4.69
CA ALA A 181 16.99 -8.62 -5.27
C ALA A 181 18.26 -9.33 -4.78
N THR A 182 19.39 -8.60 -4.75
CA THR A 182 20.66 -9.14 -4.20
C THR A 182 20.55 -9.48 -2.72
N ALA A 183 19.81 -8.67 -1.93
CA ALA A 183 19.58 -8.96 -0.52
C ALA A 183 18.77 -10.27 -0.35
N VAL A 184 17.69 -10.45 -1.14
CA VAL A 184 16.89 -11.68 -1.11
C VAL A 184 17.68 -12.91 -1.53
N ALA A 185 18.57 -12.80 -2.52
CA ALA A 185 19.44 -13.93 -2.92
C ALA A 185 20.23 -14.49 -1.72
N ARG A 186 20.68 -13.63 -0.80
CA ARG A 186 21.38 -14.04 0.43
C ARG A 186 20.48 -14.83 1.40
N LEU A 187 19.16 -14.55 1.45
CA LEU A 187 18.21 -15.36 2.21
C LEU A 187 18.09 -16.76 1.61
N HIS A 188 17.98 -16.86 0.28
CA HIS A 188 17.92 -18.14 -0.41
C HIS A 188 19.18 -18.97 -0.20
N GLU A 189 20.37 -18.36 -0.29
CA GLU A 189 21.65 -19.02 0.01
C GLU A 189 21.69 -19.55 1.46
N ALA A 190 21.15 -18.78 2.41
CA ALA A 190 21.06 -19.16 3.81
C ALA A 190 19.89 -20.13 4.10
N ARG A 191 19.08 -20.47 3.11
CA ARG A 191 17.88 -21.32 3.24
C ARG A 191 16.88 -20.77 4.26
N LEU A 192 16.75 -19.46 4.34
CA LEU A 192 15.78 -18.79 5.19
C LEU A 192 14.56 -18.42 4.34
N PRO A 193 13.34 -18.78 4.76
CA PRO A 193 12.14 -18.48 4.00
C PRO A 193 11.89 -16.97 3.84
N PHE A 194 11.62 -16.57 2.62
CA PHE A 194 11.11 -15.25 2.28
C PHE A 194 9.65 -15.34 1.84
N LEU A 195 8.76 -14.71 2.58
CA LEU A 195 7.33 -14.66 2.30
C LEU A 195 6.97 -13.29 1.79
N SER A 196 6.19 -13.21 0.71
CA SER A 196 5.69 -11.97 0.15
C SER A 196 4.16 -11.95 0.19
N LEU A 197 3.58 -11.00 0.90
CA LEU A 197 2.14 -10.74 0.94
C LEU A 197 1.84 -9.52 0.07
N LEU A 198 1.18 -9.75 -1.07
CA LEU A 198 0.79 -8.72 -2.02
C LEU A 198 -0.58 -8.16 -1.64
N THR A 199 -0.65 -6.86 -1.40
CA THR A 199 -1.90 -6.17 -1.05
C THR A 199 -2.28 -5.14 -2.10
N ASP A 200 -3.47 -4.59 -2.01
CA ASP A 200 -4.02 -3.65 -2.99
C ASP A 200 -3.54 -2.21 -2.75
N PRO A 201 -2.92 -1.53 -3.75
CA PRO A 201 -2.35 -2.06 -4.99
C PRO A 201 -0.85 -2.42 -4.88
N THR A 202 -0.34 -3.32 -5.73
CA THR A 202 1.10 -3.57 -5.84
C THR A 202 1.53 -3.51 -7.30
N PHE A 203 2.29 -2.47 -7.67
CA PHE A 203 2.65 -2.16 -9.06
C PHE A 203 4.13 -1.84 -9.27
N GLY A 204 4.50 -1.73 -10.54
CA GLY A 204 5.73 -1.14 -11.05
C GLY A 204 6.99 -1.85 -10.59
N GLY A 205 8.00 -1.06 -10.19
CA GLY A 205 9.31 -1.58 -9.79
C GLY A 205 9.28 -2.49 -8.57
N VAL A 206 8.31 -2.33 -7.67
CA VAL A 206 8.16 -3.22 -6.50
C VAL A 206 7.69 -4.60 -6.93
N THR A 207 6.68 -4.68 -7.82
CA THR A 207 6.23 -5.95 -8.39
C THR A 207 7.34 -6.59 -9.22
N ALA A 208 8.01 -5.81 -10.07
CA ALA A 208 9.09 -6.30 -10.94
C ALA A 208 10.39 -6.69 -10.19
N SER A 209 10.41 -6.59 -8.86
CA SER A 209 11.55 -6.93 -8.04
C SER A 209 11.14 -7.68 -6.77
N ILE A 210 11.30 -7.05 -5.61
CA ILE A 210 11.19 -7.69 -4.30
C ILE A 210 9.85 -8.43 -4.06
N ALA A 211 8.73 -7.88 -4.55
CA ALA A 211 7.42 -8.46 -4.27
C ALA A 211 7.19 -9.84 -4.92
N MET A 212 7.85 -10.12 -6.04
CA MET A 212 7.71 -11.38 -6.78
C MET A 212 8.87 -12.36 -6.54
N LEU A 213 9.77 -12.07 -5.59
CA LEU A 213 10.92 -12.91 -5.27
C LEU A 213 10.70 -13.79 -4.04
N GLY A 214 9.49 -13.83 -3.47
CA GLY A 214 9.18 -14.68 -2.32
C GLY A 214 9.20 -16.18 -2.66
N ASP A 215 9.70 -17.01 -1.74
CA ASP A 215 9.53 -18.46 -1.80
C ASP A 215 8.05 -18.85 -1.73
N ILE A 216 7.28 -18.09 -0.97
CA ILE A 216 5.82 -18.17 -0.90
C ILE A 216 5.26 -16.77 -1.16
N ILE A 217 4.43 -16.68 -2.19
CA ILE A 217 3.73 -15.45 -2.56
C ILE A 217 2.25 -15.61 -2.25
N LEU A 218 1.76 -14.75 -1.36
CA LEU A 218 0.36 -14.67 -0.99
C LEU A 218 -0.22 -13.37 -1.56
N ALA A 219 -1.49 -13.37 -1.92
CA ALA A 219 -2.17 -12.18 -2.39
C ALA A 219 -3.52 -12.01 -1.68
N GLU A 220 -3.85 -10.80 -1.32
CA GLU A 220 -5.19 -10.50 -0.85
C GLU A 220 -6.21 -10.67 -1.99
N PRO A 221 -7.40 -11.22 -1.72
CA PRO A 221 -8.43 -11.35 -2.73
C PRO A 221 -8.75 -10.02 -3.42
N LYS A 222 -8.76 -10.03 -4.76
CA LYS A 222 -9.07 -8.85 -5.60
C LYS A 222 -8.07 -7.71 -5.52
N ALA A 223 -6.88 -7.92 -4.94
CA ALA A 223 -5.81 -6.95 -4.99
C ALA A 223 -5.37 -6.71 -6.44
N LEU A 224 -5.14 -5.43 -6.77
CA LEU A 224 -4.61 -5.04 -8.07
C LEU A 224 -3.09 -5.23 -8.06
N ILE A 225 -2.63 -6.23 -8.81
CA ILE A 225 -1.22 -6.60 -8.89
C ILE A 225 -0.80 -6.61 -10.35
N GLY A 226 0.30 -5.94 -10.68
CA GLY A 226 0.81 -5.90 -12.03
C GLY A 226 2.01 -4.98 -12.19
N PHE A 227 2.60 -4.96 -13.39
CA PHE A 227 3.70 -4.01 -13.68
C PHE A 227 3.14 -2.62 -13.97
N ALA A 228 2.21 -2.50 -14.91
CA ALA A 228 1.55 -1.24 -15.23
C ALA A 228 0.15 -1.17 -14.59
N GLY A 229 -0.14 -0.05 -13.93
CA GLY A 229 -1.47 0.16 -13.37
C GLY A 229 -2.54 0.30 -14.46
N PRO A 230 -3.84 0.04 -14.14
CA PRO A 230 -4.92 0.08 -15.12
C PRO A 230 -5.01 1.40 -15.92
N ARG A 231 -4.67 2.53 -15.31
CA ARG A 231 -4.66 3.84 -15.98
C ARG A 231 -3.65 3.90 -17.11
N VAL A 232 -2.45 3.35 -16.91
CA VAL A 232 -1.39 3.31 -17.92
C VAL A 232 -1.76 2.33 -19.02
N THR A 233 -2.20 1.13 -18.66
CA THR A 233 -2.59 0.10 -19.62
C THR A 233 -3.71 0.58 -20.54
N VAL A 234 -4.76 1.19 -19.97
CA VAL A 234 -5.88 1.72 -20.77
C VAL A 234 -5.41 2.83 -21.71
N SER A 235 -4.56 3.75 -21.25
CA SER A 235 -4.03 4.84 -22.07
C SER A 235 -3.23 4.31 -23.26
N TYR A 236 -2.36 3.31 -23.04
CA TYR A 236 -1.59 2.70 -24.14
C TYR A 236 -2.46 1.91 -25.11
N THR A 237 -3.43 1.15 -24.59
CA THR A 237 -4.34 0.37 -25.44
C THR A 237 -5.15 1.26 -26.38
N HIS A 238 -5.58 2.43 -25.91
CA HIS A 238 -6.33 3.37 -26.74
C HIS A 238 -5.47 4.19 -27.70
N LEU A 239 -4.19 4.39 -27.38
CA LEU A 239 -3.30 5.25 -28.17
C LEU A 239 -2.41 4.48 -29.16
N THR A 240 -2.10 3.21 -28.89
CA THR A 240 -1.06 2.48 -29.65
C THR A 240 -1.54 1.25 -30.41
N LEU A 241 -2.74 0.77 -30.17
CA LEU A 241 -3.32 -0.30 -30.95
C LEU A 241 -4.33 0.29 -31.93
N PRO A 242 -3.98 0.44 -33.23
CA PRO A 242 -5.02 0.45 -34.22
C PRO A 242 -5.76 -0.87 -34.06
N THR A 243 -7.02 -0.77 -33.65
CA THR A 243 -7.91 -1.91 -33.62
C THR A 243 -7.98 -2.44 -35.06
N ASN A 244 -7.15 -3.40 -35.44
CA ASN A 244 -7.44 -4.27 -36.53
C ASN A 244 -8.70 -5.05 -36.17
N ARG A 245 -9.84 -4.39 -36.38
CA ARG A 245 -11.14 -5.02 -36.46
C ARG A 245 -11.33 -5.50 -37.89
N GLU A 246 -10.38 -6.28 -38.40
CA GLU A 246 -10.54 -7.03 -39.62
C GLU A 246 -9.83 -8.38 -39.40
N VAL A 247 -10.56 -9.28 -38.81
CA VAL A 247 -10.66 -10.70 -39.24
C VAL A 247 -12.01 -11.23 -38.73
#